data_1c4257e1f23fff8a91cf96e95353e743
#
_entry.id   1c4257e1f23fff8a91cf96e95353e743
#
_cell.length_a   1.000
_cell.length_b   1.000
_cell.length_c   1.000
_cell.angle_alpha   90.00
_cell.angle_beta   90.00
_cell.angle_gamma   90.00
#
_symmetry.space_group_name_H-M   'P 1'
#
loop_
_entity.id
_entity.type
_entity.pdbx_description
1 polymer ?
#
loop_
_entity_poly.entity_id
_entity_poly.type
_entity_poly.pdbx_seq_one_letter_code
_entity_poly.pdbx_strand_id
1 'polypeptide(L)'
;MKDAAVSIDMAKEICMLQRNEKGKIARKYFLQLEKDWNSPEKVMARALQIADRKIKMLEAEKEANRPKVLFADSVAASNTSILVGELAKLLKQNGVDTGQNRLFDWMRNNGYLIRREGTDYNMPTQRSMELGLFEIKETSITHADGHVTVNKTPKVTGKGQQF
;
A
#
# COMPACT_ATOMS: atom_id res chain seq x y z
N MET A 1 -15.62 -57.83 -10.06
CA MET A 1 -15.95 -56.81 -9.05
C MET A 1 -15.64 -55.47 -9.66
N LYS A 2 -16.57 -54.53 -9.67
CA LYS A 2 -16.28 -53.18 -10.17
C LYS A 2 -15.79 -52.37 -8.98
N ASP A 3 -14.54 -51.92 -9.00
CA ASP A 3 -14.00 -50.99 -8.02
C ASP A 3 -14.59 -49.63 -8.23
N ALA A 4 -15.20 -49.05 -7.20
CA ALA A 4 -15.75 -47.71 -7.21
C ALA A 4 -14.85 -46.80 -6.36
N ALA A 5 -14.32 -45.72 -6.96
CA ALA A 5 -13.61 -44.69 -6.23
C ALA A 5 -14.64 -43.82 -5.48
N VAL A 6 -14.49 -43.70 -4.16
CA VAL A 6 -15.33 -42.89 -3.29
C VAL A 6 -14.51 -41.76 -2.66
N SER A 7 -15.12 -40.58 -2.43
CA SER A 7 -14.47 -39.52 -1.69
C SER A 7 -14.27 -39.92 -0.22
N ILE A 8 -13.35 -39.25 0.48
CA ILE A 8 -13.10 -39.49 1.91
C ILE A 8 -14.36 -39.27 2.74
N ASP A 9 -15.16 -38.28 2.38
CA ASP A 9 -16.40 -37.94 3.10
C ASP A 9 -17.46 -39.05 2.89
N MET A 10 -17.64 -39.51 1.63
CA MET A 10 -18.49 -40.70 1.37
C MET A 10 -18.01 -41.93 2.11
N ALA A 11 -16.70 -42.18 2.16
CA ALA A 11 -16.15 -43.31 2.90
C ALA A 11 -16.46 -43.22 4.40
N LYS A 12 -16.37 -42.05 5.02
CA LYS A 12 -16.75 -41.83 6.41
C LYS A 12 -18.25 -42.08 6.64
N GLU A 13 -19.13 -41.56 5.78
CA GLU A 13 -20.57 -41.78 5.86
C GLU A 13 -20.92 -43.27 5.75
N ILE A 14 -20.34 -43.98 4.79
CA ILE A 14 -20.52 -45.42 4.63
C ILE A 14 -20.09 -46.18 5.91
N CYS A 15 -18.93 -45.79 6.49
CA CYS A 15 -18.45 -46.42 7.73
C CYS A 15 -19.36 -46.13 8.92
N MET A 16 -20.00 -44.98 8.97
CA MET A 16 -20.95 -44.62 10.04
C MET A 16 -22.25 -45.43 9.93
N LEU A 17 -22.73 -45.71 8.74
CA LEU A 17 -23.95 -46.43 8.49
C LEU A 17 -23.79 -47.98 8.67
N GLN A 18 -22.59 -48.52 8.47
CA GLN A 18 -22.34 -49.93 8.57
C GLN A 18 -22.35 -50.46 10.03
N ARG A 19 -23.19 -51.46 10.30
CA ARG A 19 -23.38 -52.05 11.64
C ARG A 19 -22.54 -53.33 11.88
N ASN A 20 -21.54 -53.61 11.03
CA ASN A 20 -20.65 -54.74 11.15
C ASN A 20 -19.36 -54.40 11.91
N GLU A 21 -18.54 -55.39 12.26
CA GLU A 21 -17.27 -55.22 12.99
C GLU A 21 -16.27 -54.35 12.23
N LYS A 22 -16.22 -54.40 10.89
CA LYS A 22 -15.36 -53.56 10.08
C LYS A 22 -15.74 -52.05 10.18
N GLY A 23 -17.06 -51.76 10.14
CA GLY A 23 -17.56 -50.41 10.35
C GLY A 23 -17.27 -49.88 11.78
N LYS A 24 -17.30 -50.76 12.80
CA LYS A 24 -16.93 -50.42 14.17
C LYS A 24 -15.45 -50.05 14.31
N ILE A 25 -14.57 -50.82 13.67
CA ILE A 25 -13.12 -50.53 13.64
C ILE A 25 -12.88 -49.19 12.95
N ALA A 26 -13.47 -48.97 11.79
CA ALA A 26 -13.32 -47.70 11.05
C ALA A 26 -13.82 -46.48 11.84
N ARG A 27 -14.99 -46.60 12.51
CA ARG A 27 -15.49 -45.51 13.38
C ARG A 27 -14.54 -45.18 14.53
N LYS A 28 -13.99 -46.22 15.21
CA LYS A 28 -13.00 -46.02 16.27
C LYS A 28 -11.75 -45.33 15.76
N TYR A 29 -11.28 -45.71 14.58
CA TYR A 29 -10.14 -45.07 13.94
C TYR A 29 -10.39 -43.59 13.66
N PHE A 30 -11.52 -43.24 13.05
CA PHE A 30 -11.85 -41.86 12.77
C PHE A 30 -12.03 -41.00 14.03
N LEU A 31 -12.67 -41.53 15.07
CA LEU A 31 -12.80 -40.88 16.37
C LEU A 31 -11.43 -40.64 17.04
N GLN A 32 -10.52 -41.62 16.93
CA GLN A 32 -9.17 -41.44 17.47
C GLN A 32 -8.39 -40.37 16.65
N LEU A 33 -8.49 -40.45 15.33
CA LEU A 33 -7.86 -39.48 14.44
C LEU A 33 -8.36 -38.05 14.72
N GLU A 34 -9.66 -37.87 14.95
CA GLU A 34 -10.27 -36.58 15.28
C GLU A 34 -9.76 -36.07 16.63
N LYS A 35 -9.71 -36.91 17.66
CA LYS A 35 -9.14 -36.53 18.97
C LYS A 35 -7.68 -36.13 18.85
N ASP A 36 -6.89 -36.93 18.13
CA ASP A 36 -5.48 -36.61 17.91
C ASP A 36 -5.27 -35.32 17.09
N TRP A 37 -6.14 -35.07 16.11
CA TRP A 37 -6.09 -33.87 15.30
C TRP A 37 -6.45 -32.63 16.09
N ASN A 38 -7.42 -32.71 17.00
CA ASN A 38 -7.92 -31.64 17.83
C ASN A 38 -7.22 -31.55 19.19
N SER A 39 -6.16 -32.35 19.44
CA SER A 39 -5.40 -32.15 20.67
C SER A 39 -4.80 -30.77 20.74
N PRO A 40 -4.80 -30.09 21.91
CA PRO A 40 -4.29 -28.73 22.07
C PRO A 40 -2.88 -28.55 21.53
N GLU A 41 -2.02 -29.54 21.72
CA GLU A 41 -0.62 -29.53 21.28
C GLU A 41 -0.53 -29.51 19.75
N LYS A 42 -1.32 -30.35 19.06
CA LYS A 42 -1.32 -30.41 17.59
C LYS A 42 -1.96 -29.18 16.97
N VAL A 43 -3.01 -28.64 17.60
CA VAL A 43 -3.62 -27.38 17.17
C VAL A 43 -2.62 -26.24 17.28
N MET A 44 -1.90 -26.16 18.42
CA MET A 44 -0.87 -25.14 18.65
C MET A 44 0.30 -25.29 17.67
N ALA A 45 0.77 -26.52 17.44
CA ALA A 45 1.85 -26.78 16.48
C ALA A 45 1.49 -26.33 15.06
N ARG A 46 0.25 -26.61 14.61
CA ARG A 46 -0.23 -26.13 13.31
C ARG A 46 -0.34 -24.63 13.25
N ALA A 47 -0.86 -24.00 14.31
CA ALA A 47 -0.96 -22.53 14.39
C ALA A 47 0.42 -21.88 14.30
N LEU A 48 1.43 -22.42 15.00
CA LEU A 48 2.81 -21.95 14.93
C LEU A 48 3.38 -22.10 13.52
N GLN A 49 3.18 -23.26 12.85
CA GLN A 49 3.64 -23.46 11.48
C GLN A 49 3.02 -22.46 10.49
N ILE A 50 1.74 -22.14 10.66
CA ILE A 50 1.04 -21.14 9.84
C ILE A 50 1.61 -19.75 10.12
N ALA A 51 1.82 -19.41 11.39
CA ALA A 51 2.40 -18.13 11.81
C ALA A 51 3.83 -17.96 11.25
N ASP A 52 4.69 -18.98 11.37
CA ASP A 52 6.05 -18.96 10.84
C ASP A 52 6.09 -18.74 9.33
N ARG A 53 5.21 -19.43 8.58
CA ARG A 53 5.11 -19.21 7.13
C ARG A 53 4.71 -17.77 6.82
N LYS A 54 3.74 -17.23 7.56
CA LYS A 54 3.28 -15.85 7.37
C LYS A 54 4.37 -14.84 7.70
N ILE A 55 5.12 -15.04 8.77
CA ILE A 55 6.26 -14.21 9.16
C ILE A 55 7.32 -14.21 8.05
N LYS A 56 7.74 -15.40 7.57
CA LYS A 56 8.72 -15.51 6.48
C LYS A 56 8.28 -14.81 5.20
N MET A 57 6.98 -14.92 4.85
CA MET A 57 6.44 -14.20 3.69
C MET A 57 6.51 -12.68 3.88
N LEU A 58 6.13 -12.18 5.06
CA LEU A 58 6.18 -10.74 5.37
C LEU A 58 7.62 -10.21 5.42
N GLU A 59 8.56 -10.98 5.95
CA GLU A 59 9.97 -10.62 5.96
C GLU A 59 10.55 -10.55 4.55
N ALA A 60 10.20 -11.53 3.69
CA ALA A 60 10.62 -11.51 2.28
C ALA A 60 10.01 -10.30 1.52
N GLU A 61 8.74 -9.98 1.76
CA GLU A 61 8.08 -8.81 1.18
C GLU A 61 8.73 -7.50 1.68
N LYS A 62 9.02 -7.40 2.98
CA LYS A 62 9.73 -6.26 3.59
C LYS A 62 11.10 -6.06 2.96
N GLU A 63 11.89 -7.13 2.79
CA GLU A 63 13.22 -7.03 2.19
C GLU A 63 13.14 -6.65 0.70
N ALA A 64 12.18 -7.19 -0.05
CA ALA A 64 11.94 -6.82 -1.44
C ALA A 64 11.51 -5.34 -1.59
N ASN A 65 10.80 -4.79 -0.62
CA ASN A 65 10.37 -3.39 -0.63
C ASN A 65 11.40 -2.42 -0.04
N ARG A 66 12.40 -2.92 0.70
CA ARG A 66 13.43 -2.10 1.36
C ARG A 66 14.12 -1.08 0.44
N PRO A 67 14.55 -1.42 -0.80
CA PRO A 67 15.16 -0.43 -1.69
C PRO A 67 14.19 0.68 -2.09
N LYS A 68 12.91 0.37 -2.25
CA LYS A 68 11.87 1.37 -2.56
C LYS A 68 11.65 2.33 -1.39
N VAL A 69 11.63 1.80 -0.16
CA VAL A 69 11.49 2.60 1.07
C VAL A 69 12.71 3.50 1.24
N LEU A 70 13.94 2.97 1.09
CA LEU A 70 15.17 3.77 1.18
C LEU A 70 15.21 4.87 0.13
N PHE A 71 14.76 4.59 -1.10
CA PHE A 71 14.66 5.61 -2.15
C PHE A 71 13.64 6.68 -1.77
N ALA A 72 12.45 6.27 -1.30
CA ALA A 72 11.41 7.18 -0.85
C ALA A 72 11.91 8.07 0.30
N ASP A 73 12.53 7.49 1.33
CA ASP A 73 13.10 8.23 2.46
C ASP A 73 14.19 9.22 2.01
N SER A 74 15.02 8.83 1.04
CA SER A 74 16.06 9.71 0.48
C SER A 74 15.46 10.92 -0.26
N VAL A 75 14.35 10.71 -0.99
CA VAL A 75 13.61 11.80 -1.64
C VAL A 75 12.97 12.71 -0.61
N ALA A 76 12.35 12.14 0.45
CA ALA A 76 11.74 12.92 1.53
C ALA A 76 12.74 13.78 2.30
N ALA A 77 13.94 13.23 2.56
CA ALA A 77 15.02 13.92 3.24
C ALA A 77 15.75 14.94 2.35
N SER A 78 15.48 14.92 1.04
CA SER A 78 16.09 15.85 0.10
C SER A 78 15.60 17.27 0.34
N ASN A 79 16.54 18.19 0.49
CA ASN A 79 16.24 19.63 0.57
C ASN A 79 15.94 20.24 -0.82
N THR A 80 15.86 19.44 -1.88
CA THR A 80 15.54 19.90 -3.22
C THR A 80 14.05 19.92 -3.45
N SER A 81 13.51 21.12 -3.68
CA SER A 81 12.12 21.30 -4.10
C SER A 81 12.03 21.37 -5.64
N ILE A 82 11.01 20.76 -6.22
CA ILE A 82 10.76 20.73 -7.67
C ILE A 82 9.51 21.51 -8.03
N LEU A 83 9.43 21.95 -9.28
CA LEU A 83 8.23 22.58 -9.80
C LEU A 83 7.07 21.58 -9.93
N VAL A 84 5.83 22.04 -9.77
CA VAL A 84 4.62 21.21 -9.96
C VAL A 84 4.59 20.58 -11.37
N GLY A 85 5.08 21.29 -12.38
CA GLY A 85 5.20 20.76 -13.74
C GLY A 85 6.23 19.64 -13.88
N GLU A 86 7.33 19.69 -13.12
CA GLU A 86 8.33 18.62 -13.06
C GLU A 86 7.77 17.38 -12.35
N LEU A 87 7.06 17.59 -11.22
CA LEU A 87 6.35 16.50 -10.54
C LEU A 87 5.33 15.83 -11.47
N ALA A 88 4.56 16.60 -12.25
CA ALA A 88 3.60 16.04 -13.21
C ALA A 88 4.28 15.15 -14.28
N LYS A 89 5.49 15.52 -14.73
CA LYS A 89 6.27 14.71 -15.67
C LYS A 89 6.77 13.41 -15.02
N LEU A 90 7.24 13.48 -13.77
CA LEU A 90 7.68 12.31 -13.01
C LEU A 90 6.51 11.34 -12.76
N LEU A 91 5.34 11.85 -12.37
CA LEU A 91 4.14 11.05 -12.19
C LEU A 91 3.73 10.35 -13.50
N LYS A 92 3.80 11.06 -14.63
CA LYS A 92 3.49 10.50 -15.95
C LYS A 92 4.46 9.37 -16.35
N GLN A 93 5.75 9.52 -16.08
CA GLN A 93 6.77 8.49 -16.31
C GLN A 93 6.50 7.23 -15.46
N ASN A 94 5.92 7.40 -14.27
CA ASN A 94 5.54 6.31 -13.37
C ASN A 94 4.13 5.74 -13.63
N GLY A 95 3.51 6.07 -14.78
CA GLY A 95 2.24 5.48 -15.21
C GLY A 95 0.98 6.22 -14.75
N VAL A 96 1.11 7.35 -14.05
CA VAL A 96 -0.04 8.18 -13.68
C VAL A 96 -0.35 9.14 -14.84
N ASP A 97 -1.51 8.96 -15.50
CA ASP A 97 -1.90 9.83 -16.61
C ASP A 97 -2.29 11.22 -16.12
N THR A 98 -1.29 12.08 -15.91
CA THR A 98 -1.46 13.45 -15.49
C THR A 98 -0.57 14.41 -16.30
N GLY A 99 -0.86 15.69 -16.21
CA GLY A 99 -0.08 16.81 -16.75
C GLY A 99 -0.14 17.97 -15.79
N GLN A 100 0.68 19.01 -16.03
CA GLN A 100 0.80 20.14 -15.11
C GLN A 100 -0.56 20.74 -14.73
N ASN A 101 -1.41 21.05 -15.70
CA ASN A 101 -2.72 21.70 -15.43
C ASN A 101 -3.65 20.77 -14.63
N ARG A 102 -3.73 19.48 -15.02
CA ARG A 102 -4.53 18.49 -14.30
C ARG A 102 -4.04 18.28 -12.87
N LEU A 103 -2.72 18.32 -12.66
CA LEU A 103 -2.14 18.22 -11.31
C LEU A 103 -2.45 19.45 -10.46
N PHE A 104 -2.37 20.65 -11.03
CA PHE A 104 -2.81 21.88 -10.36
C PHE A 104 -4.30 21.83 -9.98
N ASP A 105 -5.16 21.38 -10.91
CA ASP A 105 -6.60 21.22 -10.65
C ASP A 105 -6.85 20.25 -9.51
N TRP A 106 -6.17 19.11 -9.54
CA TRP A 106 -6.27 18.09 -8.48
C TRP A 106 -5.83 18.67 -7.12
N MET A 107 -4.69 19.35 -7.06
CA MET A 107 -4.19 19.96 -5.83
C MET A 107 -5.14 21.02 -5.27
N ARG A 108 -5.76 21.83 -6.13
CA ARG A 108 -6.78 22.81 -5.70
C ARG A 108 -8.04 22.13 -5.17
N ASN A 109 -8.51 21.11 -5.87
CA ASN A 109 -9.73 20.39 -5.48
C ASN A 109 -9.57 19.61 -4.17
N ASN A 110 -8.34 19.17 -3.86
CA ASN A 110 -8.02 18.49 -2.61
C ASN A 110 -7.52 19.42 -1.49
N GLY A 111 -7.54 20.73 -1.71
CA GLY A 111 -7.25 21.73 -0.68
C GLY A 111 -5.76 21.91 -0.38
N TYR A 112 -4.86 21.44 -1.25
CA TYR A 112 -3.42 21.68 -1.11
C TYR A 112 -3.02 23.06 -1.62
N LEU A 113 -3.67 23.55 -2.66
CA LEU A 113 -3.45 24.87 -3.24
C LEU A 113 -4.73 25.70 -3.16
N ILE A 114 -4.56 27.02 -3.12
CA ILE A 114 -5.64 27.99 -3.07
C ILE A 114 -6.38 28.00 -4.42
N ARG A 115 -7.71 27.77 -4.36
CA ARG A 115 -8.60 27.73 -5.52
C ARG A 115 -9.13 29.10 -5.92
N ARG A 116 -9.21 30.03 -4.96
CA ARG A 116 -9.75 31.36 -5.20
C ARG A 116 -8.86 32.10 -6.17
N GLU A 117 -9.43 32.65 -7.24
CA GLU A 117 -8.74 33.53 -8.18
C GLU A 117 -8.32 34.80 -7.48
N GLY A 118 -7.10 35.28 -7.76
CA GLY A 118 -6.49 36.44 -7.15
C GLY A 118 -4.98 36.30 -7.05
N THR A 119 -4.35 37.15 -6.26
CA THR A 119 -2.89 37.19 -6.05
C THR A 119 -2.34 35.88 -5.46
N ASP A 120 -3.18 35.14 -4.72
CA ASP A 120 -2.79 33.90 -4.05
C ASP A 120 -3.23 32.64 -4.82
N TYR A 121 -3.71 32.79 -6.04
CA TYR A 121 -4.12 31.66 -6.87
C TYR A 121 -2.96 30.69 -7.08
N ASN A 122 -3.22 29.41 -6.90
CA ASN A 122 -2.21 28.33 -6.94
C ASN A 122 -1.12 28.40 -5.83
N MET A 123 -1.23 29.30 -4.87
CA MET A 123 -0.33 29.28 -3.71
C MET A 123 -0.74 28.15 -2.75
N PRO A 124 0.22 27.59 -1.99
CA PRO A 124 -0.09 26.57 -0.99
C PRO A 124 -1.04 27.11 0.08
N THR A 125 -1.96 26.25 0.53
CA THR A 125 -2.80 26.57 1.70
C THR A 125 -1.96 26.54 2.97
N GLN A 126 -2.42 27.20 4.04
CA GLN A 126 -1.75 27.19 5.34
C GLN A 126 -1.49 25.76 5.82
N ARG A 127 -2.49 24.88 5.70
CA ARG A 127 -2.37 23.46 6.03
C ARG A 127 -1.23 22.76 5.27
N SER A 128 -1.09 23.04 3.98
CA SER A 128 -0.04 22.45 3.15
C SER A 128 1.35 22.94 3.54
N MET A 129 1.46 24.19 3.97
CA MET A 129 2.71 24.77 4.50
C MET A 129 3.09 24.18 5.84
N GLU A 130 2.12 24.04 6.77
CA GLU A 130 2.33 23.38 8.08
C GLU A 130 2.76 21.93 7.96
N LEU A 131 2.24 21.21 6.96
CA LEU A 131 2.65 19.85 6.64
C LEU A 131 4.04 19.79 5.98
N GLY A 132 4.60 20.92 5.56
CA GLY A 132 5.90 21.00 4.90
C GLY A 132 5.90 20.42 3.48
N LEU A 133 4.77 20.44 2.78
CA LEU A 133 4.64 19.85 1.44
C LEU A 133 5.14 20.77 0.33
N PHE A 134 5.18 22.07 0.58
CA PHE A 134 5.56 23.08 -0.40
C PHE A 134 6.55 24.09 0.17
N GLU A 135 7.31 24.69 -0.75
CA GLU A 135 8.10 25.89 -0.56
C GLU A 135 7.67 26.95 -1.57
N ILE A 136 7.73 28.22 -1.20
CA ILE A 136 7.46 29.33 -2.09
C ILE A 136 8.80 29.95 -2.51
N LYS A 137 9.10 29.84 -3.82
CA LYS A 137 10.23 30.56 -4.41
C LYS A 137 9.78 31.96 -4.84
N GLU A 138 10.43 32.95 -4.30
CA GLU A 138 10.27 34.36 -4.76
C GLU A 138 11.36 34.70 -5.76
N THR A 139 10.97 35.29 -6.87
CA THR A 139 11.89 35.76 -7.92
C THR A 139 11.53 37.20 -8.23
N SER A 140 12.46 38.13 -8.03
CA SER A 140 12.33 39.52 -8.43
C SER A 140 12.80 39.72 -9.85
N ILE A 141 11.97 40.35 -10.67
CA ILE A 141 12.27 40.72 -12.05
C ILE A 141 12.28 42.24 -12.11
N THR A 142 13.42 42.79 -12.47
CA THR A 142 13.56 44.23 -12.71
C THR A 142 13.29 44.49 -14.19
N HIS A 143 12.27 45.29 -14.49
CA HIS A 143 11.92 45.73 -15.84
C HIS A 143 12.78 46.89 -16.29
N ALA A 144 12.83 47.09 -17.60
CA ALA A 144 13.66 48.17 -18.20
C ALA A 144 13.23 49.59 -17.78
N ASP A 145 12.00 49.73 -17.28
CA ASP A 145 11.42 51.00 -16.74
C ASP A 145 11.75 51.23 -15.25
N GLY A 146 12.55 50.33 -14.63
CA GLY A 146 12.92 50.39 -13.22
C GLY A 146 11.88 49.76 -12.25
N HIS A 147 10.74 49.30 -12.76
CA HIS A 147 9.74 48.59 -11.93
C HIS A 147 10.21 47.17 -11.57
N VAL A 148 10.06 46.83 -10.29
CA VAL A 148 10.41 45.48 -9.79
C VAL A 148 9.13 44.68 -9.52
N THR A 149 8.99 43.53 -10.20
CA THR A 149 7.89 42.59 -9.96
C THR A 149 8.42 41.38 -9.20
N VAL A 150 7.74 41.01 -8.12
CA VAL A 150 8.06 39.76 -7.36
C VAL A 150 7.10 38.69 -7.78
N ASN A 151 7.63 37.66 -8.42
CA ASN A 151 6.86 36.46 -8.78
C ASN A 151 7.06 35.38 -7.73
N LYS A 152 5.95 34.83 -7.23
CA LYS A 152 5.91 33.71 -6.29
C LYS A 152 5.58 32.43 -7.03
N THR A 153 6.39 31.40 -6.85
CA THR A 153 6.21 30.09 -7.50
C THR A 153 6.18 28.99 -6.44
N PRO A 154 5.09 28.22 -6.34
CA PRO A 154 5.05 27.07 -5.43
C PRO A 154 5.93 25.95 -5.97
N LYS A 155 6.77 25.39 -5.11
CA LYS A 155 7.59 24.22 -5.36
C LYS A 155 7.19 23.12 -4.41
N VAL A 156 7.24 21.89 -4.87
CA VAL A 156 6.91 20.69 -4.07
C VAL A 156 8.19 20.20 -3.40
N THR A 157 8.19 20.07 -2.09
CA THR A 157 9.32 19.56 -1.31
C THR A 157 9.51 18.05 -1.52
N GLY A 158 10.62 17.49 -1.07
CA GLY A 158 10.82 16.02 -1.07
C GLY A 158 9.70 15.28 -0.33
N LYS A 159 9.25 15.82 0.81
CA LYS A 159 8.09 15.31 1.53
C LYS A 159 6.79 15.40 0.73
N GLY A 160 6.57 16.53 0.04
CA GLY A 160 5.39 16.73 -0.80
C GLY A 160 5.34 15.82 -2.04
N GLN A 161 6.48 15.32 -2.51
CA GLN A 161 6.56 14.37 -3.62
C GLN A 161 6.11 12.93 -3.22
N GLN A 162 6.10 12.63 -1.93
CA GLN A 162 5.68 11.33 -1.40
C GLN A 162 4.24 11.32 -0.87
N PHE A 163 3.72 12.50 -0.58
CA PHE A 163 2.38 12.69 0.01
C PHE A 163 1.27 12.54 -1.03
#